data_1e5ed472aa29f24d5dfe58453f69ffbc
#
_entry.id   1e5ed472aa29f24d5dfe58453f69ffbc
#
_cell.length_a   1.000
_cell.length_b   1.000
_cell.length_c   1.000
_cell.angle_alpha   90.00
_cell.angle_beta   90.00
_cell.angle_gamma   90.00
#
_symmetry.space_group_name_H-M   'P 1'
#
loop_
_entity.id
_entity.type
_entity.pdbx_description
1 polymer ?
#
loop_
_entity_poly.entity_id
_entity_poly.type
_entity_poly.pdbx_seq_one_letter_code
_entity_poly.pdbx_strand_id
1 'polypeptide(L)'
;MVNVLISTYNGEKYIQEQIESILAQTYQSFHIYIRDDGSSDDTWSKLQQYKDHDKITLVKGDNRGYGYSFLSLLKQAEAGDYWAYCDQDDVWYPEKLETAVNILKTLPQDQPNMYFHNFELTNEQLEPTGIYQNKIKGYCFRRSITECLHMGFATVMNRKLRDFVLRGDIEKIPTHDWWTELVVMAFGTVYTDDQVLAKHRRLDSSVSGMNMKNRLKWLKATFQTRSDILALGHE
;
A
#
# COMPACT_ATOMS: atom_id res chain seq x y z
N MET A 1 2.90 7.04 -15.60
CA MET A 1 3.54 5.77 -15.18
C MET A 1 3.16 5.48 -13.73
N VAL A 2 2.87 4.22 -13.37
CA VAL A 2 2.58 3.78 -12.00
C VAL A 2 3.77 3.02 -11.44
N ASN A 3 4.23 3.35 -10.24
CA ASN A 3 5.17 2.55 -9.48
C ASN A 3 4.41 1.64 -8.51
N VAL A 4 4.53 0.34 -8.68
CA VAL A 4 3.97 -0.67 -7.77
C VAL A 4 5.04 -1.05 -6.77
N LEU A 5 4.74 -0.91 -5.48
CA LEU A 5 5.66 -1.14 -4.38
C LEU A 5 5.27 -2.41 -3.64
N ILE A 6 6.13 -3.42 -3.66
CA ILE A 6 5.92 -4.69 -2.97
C ILE A 6 6.93 -4.81 -1.82
N SER A 7 6.44 -4.96 -0.60
CA SER A 7 7.25 -5.39 0.53
C SER A 7 7.01 -6.88 0.77
N THR A 8 8.09 -7.67 0.82
CA THR A 8 7.98 -9.11 1.08
C THR A 8 8.87 -9.55 2.24
N TYR A 9 8.36 -10.49 3.03
CA TYR A 9 9.07 -11.18 4.09
C TYR A 9 8.49 -12.58 4.29
N ASN A 10 9.29 -13.63 4.05
CA ASN A 10 8.87 -15.01 4.09
C ASN A 10 7.60 -15.27 3.25
N GLY A 11 7.63 -14.79 2.01
CA GLY A 11 6.50 -14.82 1.08
C GLY A 11 6.63 -15.87 -0.02
N GLU A 12 7.49 -16.87 0.12
CA GLU A 12 7.83 -17.85 -0.92
C GLU A 12 6.63 -18.52 -1.58
N LYS A 13 5.52 -18.68 -0.83
CA LYS A 13 4.31 -19.36 -1.33
C LYS A 13 3.52 -18.54 -2.34
N TYR A 14 3.54 -17.19 -2.23
CA TYR A 14 2.56 -16.34 -2.90
C TYR A 14 3.17 -15.29 -3.82
N ILE A 15 4.42 -14.89 -3.55
CA ILE A 15 5.05 -13.73 -4.21
C ILE A 15 5.06 -13.83 -5.74
N GLN A 16 5.22 -15.02 -6.30
CA GLN A 16 5.22 -15.20 -7.76
C GLN A 16 3.83 -14.94 -8.34
N GLU A 17 2.77 -15.50 -7.75
CA GLU A 17 1.39 -15.30 -8.19
C GLU A 17 1.01 -13.83 -8.14
N GLN A 18 1.42 -13.11 -7.09
CA GLN A 18 1.22 -11.67 -6.97
C GLN A 18 1.93 -10.90 -8.08
N ILE A 19 3.22 -11.17 -8.35
CA ILE A 19 3.98 -10.51 -9.42
C ILE A 19 3.32 -10.76 -10.78
N GLU A 20 2.93 -12.00 -11.09
CA GLU A 20 2.29 -12.34 -12.36
C GLU A 20 0.94 -11.59 -12.53
N SER A 21 0.19 -11.40 -11.45
CA SER A 21 -1.06 -10.63 -11.50
C SER A 21 -0.84 -9.15 -11.84
N ILE A 22 0.30 -8.59 -11.45
CA ILE A 22 0.68 -7.22 -11.79
C ILE A 22 1.19 -7.15 -13.23
N LEU A 23 1.98 -8.11 -13.66
CA LEU A 23 2.45 -8.18 -15.05
C LEU A 23 1.31 -8.32 -16.05
N ALA A 24 0.19 -8.93 -15.64
CA ALA A 24 -1.03 -9.10 -16.44
C ALA A 24 -1.97 -7.87 -16.44
N GLN A 25 -1.59 -6.73 -15.86
CA GLN A 25 -2.42 -5.52 -15.84
C GLN A 25 -2.68 -4.98 -17.25
N THR A 26 -3.89 -4.46 -17.51
CA THR A 26 -4.24 -3.81 -18.79
C THR A 26 -3.48 -2.51 -19.00
N TYR A 27 -3.22 -1.77 -17.91
CA TYR A 27 -2.41 -0.55 -17.94
C TYR A 27 -0.91 -0.89 -17.96
N GLN A 28 -0.26 -0.79 -19.11
CA GLN A 28 1.11 -1.26 -19.33
C GLN A 28 2.23 -0.28 -18.91
N SER A 29 1.92 0.98 -18.58
CA SER A 29 2.92 1.96 -18.16
C SER A 29 3.15 1.90 -16.65
N PHE A 30 3.77 0.80 -16.18
CA PHE A 30 4.12 0.61 -14.77
C PHE A 30 5.55 0.08 -14.59
N HIS A 31 6.06 0.25 -13.36
CA HIS A 31 7.30 -0.36 -12.88
C HIS A 31 7.09 -0.94 -11.48
N ILE A 32 7.64 -2.11 -11.19
CA ILE A 32 7.49 -2.82 -9.93
C ILE A 32 8.79 -2.69 -9.13
N TYR A 33 8.71 -2.16 -7.94
CA TYR A 33 9.80 -2.15 -6.95
C TYR A 33 9.49 -3.17 -5.87
N ILE A 34 10.36 -4.16 -5.71
CA ILE A 34 10.18 -5.24 -4.73
C ILE A 34 11.32 -5.19 -3.72
N ARG A 35 11.00 -5.01 -2.45
CA ARG A 35 11.96 -5.11 -1.37
C ARG A 35 11.72 -6.39 -0.58
N ASP A 36 12.73 -7.24 -0.57
CA ASP A 36 12.83 -8.35 0.38
C ASP A 36 13.37 -7.83 1.71
N ASP A 37 12.54 -7.88 2.74
CA ASP A 37 12.85 -7.36 4.08
C ASP A 37 13.57 -8.42 4.95
N GLY A 38 14.55 -9.12 4.35
CA GLY A 38 15.40 -10.10 5.04
C GLY A 38 14.75 -11.47 5.24
N SER A 39 14.08 -12.00 4.21
CA SER A 39 13.49 -13.34 4.24
C SER A 39 14.51 -14.43 4.54
N SER A 40 14.07 -15.44 5.28
CA SER A 40 14.84 -16.64 5.62
C SER A 40 14.40 -17.90 4.86
N ASP A 41 13.29 -17.82 4.11
CA ASP A 41 12.79 -18.85 3.21
C ASP A 41 13.29 -18.66 1.76
N ASP A 42 12.68 -19.33 0.78
CA ASP A 42 13.06 -19.24 -0.63
C ASP A 42 12.55 -17.98 -1.36
N THR A 43 11.98 -17.00 -0.64
CA THR A 43 11.46 -15.76 -1.24
C THR A 43 12.49 -15.07 -2.13
N TRP A 44 13.69 -14.78 -1.59
CA TRP A 44 14.73 -14.10 -2.37
C TRP A 44 15.18 -14.91 -3.59
N SER A 45 15.32 -16.23 -3.44
CA SER A 45 15.65 -17.13 -4.53
C SER A 45 14.63 -17.06 -5.68
N LYS A 46 13.34 -17.04 -5.34
CA LYS A 46 12.25 -16.89 -6.31
C LYS A 46 12.24 -15.51 -6.99
N LEU A 47 12.56 -14.45 -6.26
CA LEU A 47 12.66 -13.11 -6.84
C LEU A 47 13.79 -12.99 -7.87
N GLN A 48 14.89 -13.74 -7.74
CA GLN A 48 16.00 -13.69 -8.68
C GLN A 48 15.62 -14.08 -10.12
N GLN A 49 14.49 -14.77 -10.33
CA GLN A 49 13.98 -15.07 -11.68
C GLN A 49 13.59 -13.78 -12.45
N TYR A 50 13.28 -12.71 -11.73
CA TYR A 50 12.85 -11.44 -12.29
C TYR A 50 13.97 -10.38 -12.33
N LYS A 51 15.21 -10.72 -11.97
CA LYS A 51 16.33 -9.76 -11.85
C LYS A 51 16.65 -9.00 -13.14
N ASP A 52 16.42 -9.65 -14.29
CA ASP A 52 16.70 -9.09 -15.61
C ASP A 52 15.42 -8.59 -16.32
N HIS A 53 14.29 -8.55 -15.61
CA HIS A 53 13.01 -8.06 -16.17
C HIS A 53 12.99 -6.52 -16.19
N ASP A 54 12.75 -5.94 -17.37
CA ASP A 54 12.82 -4.49 -17.64
C ASP A 54 11.88 -3.63 -16.77
N LYS A 55 10.77 -4.21 -16.30
CA LYS A 55 9.79 -3.55 -15.45
C LYS A 55 9.97 -3.82 -13.94
N ILE A 56 11.02 -4.52 -13.51
CA ILE A 56 11.16 -4.93 -12.11
C ILE A 56 12.51 -4.49 -11.54
N THR A 57 12.48 -3.87 -10.38
CA THR A 57 13.65 -3.55 -9.57
C THR A 57 13.59 -4.33 -8.26
N LEU A 58 14.62 -5.14 -7.99
CA LEU A 58 14.74 -5.92 -6.75
C LEU A 58 15.67 -5.21 -5.76
N VAL A 59 15.24 -5.12 -4.52
CA VAL A 59 16.01 -4.57 -3.40
C VAL A 59 16.07 -5.61 -2.30
N LYS A 60 17.26 -5.91 -1.81
CA LYS A 60 17.46 -6.77 -0.63
C LYS A 60 17.83 -5.91 0.56
N GLY A 61 17.22 -6.16 1.71
CA GLY A 61 17.52 -5.43 2.94
C GLY A 61 17.41 -6.30 4.17
N ASP A 62 17.80 -5.74 5.32
CA ASP A 62 17.58 -6.34 6.62
C ASP A 62 16.12 -6.16 7.04
N ASN A 63 15.60 -7.06 7.89
CA ASN A 63 14.23 -6.97 8.40
C ASN A 63 14.06 -5.74 9.29
N ARG A 64 13.31 -4.76 8.79
CA ARG A 64 12.95 -3.53 9.48
C ARG A 64 11.43 -3.35 9.65
N GLY A 65 10.67 -4.35 9.21
CA GLY A 65 9.22 -4.37 9.24
C GLY A 65 8.58 -3.70 8.02
N TYR A 66 7.36 -4.13 7.74
CA TYR A 66 6.62 -3.74 6.52
C TYR A 66 6.42 -2.22 6.38
N GLY A 67 6.17 -1.49 7.47
CA GLY A 67 5.98 -0.05 7.42
C GLY A 67 7.20 0.68 6.85
N TYR A 68 8.39 0.41 7.39
CA TYR A 68 9.64 0.94 6.87
C TYR A 68 9.92 0.45 5.44
N SER A 69 9.71 -0.85 5.18
CA SER A 69 9.96 -1.46 3.88
C SER A 69 9.19 -0.74 2.77
N PHE A 70 7.89 -0.52 2.93
CA PHE A 70 7.07 0.22 1.96
C PHE A 70 7.49 1.68 1.81
N LEU A 71 7.75 2.39 2.90
CA LEU A 71 8.14 3.80 2.84
C LEU A 71 9.53 3.99 2.24
N SER A 72 10.45 3.06 2.45
CA SER A 72 11.76 3.07 1.80
C SER A 72 11.65 2.89 0.29
N LEU A 73 10.75 1.99 -0.17
CA LEU A 73 10.44 1.83 -1.59
C LEU A 73 9.77 3.08 -2.17
N LEU A 74 8.81 3.67 -1.44
CA LEU A 74 8.15 4.91 -1.85
C LEU A 74 9.17 6.05 -2.06
N LYS A 75 10.18 6.13 -1.20
CA LYS A 75 11.28 7.10 -1.33
C LYS A 75 12.17 6.79 -2.53
N GLN A 76 12.51 5.52 -2.76
CA GLN A 76 13.41 5.08 -3.84
C GLN A 76 12.76 5.20 -5.23
N ALA A 77 11.45 4.94 -5.34
CA ALA A 77 10.69 5.04 -6.59
C ALA A 77 10.35 6.50 -6.94
N GLU A 78 11.35 7.30 -7.32
CA GLU A 78 11.21 8.76 -7.52
C GLU A 78 10.43 9.11 -8.81
N ALA A 79 10.70 8.40 -9.90
CA ALA A 79 10.10 8.68 -11.20
C ALA A 79 8.74 7.98 -11.32
N GLY A 80 7.66 8.76 -11.57
CA GLY A 80 6.31 8.21 -11.74
C GLY A 80 5.26 9.30 -11.55
N ASP A 81 4.03 9.02 -11.91
CA ASP A 81 2.88 9.90 -11.71
C ASP A 81 2.02 9.40 -10.55
N TYR A 82 2.03 8.07 -10.36
CA TYR A 82 1.22 7.37 -9.36
C TYR A 82 2.04 6.28 -8.66
N TRP A 83 1.64 5.92 -7.41
CA TRP A 83 2.23 4.84 -6.62
C TRP A 83 1.13 3.97 -6.01
N ALA A 84 1.32 2.66 -6.05
CA ALA A 84 0.43 1.68 -5.46
C ALA A 84 1.19 0.79 -4.47
N TYR A 85 0.69 0.64 -3.26
CA TYR A 85 1.17 -0.38 -2.35
C TYR A 85 0.60 -1.74 -2.75
N CYS A 86 1.37 -2.80 -2.52
CA CYS A 86 0.99 -4.15 -2.88
C CYS A 86 1.53 -5.14 -1.85
N ASP A 87 0.65 -5.86 -1.20
CA ASP A 87 1.02 -6.93 -0.30
C ASP A 87 1.51 -8.15 -1.10
N GLN A 88 2.33 -9.00 -0.49
CA GLN A 88 3.02 -10.10 -1.17
C GLN A 88 2.13 -11.29 -1.56
N ASP A 89 0.94 -11.37 -0.97
CA ASP A 89 0.07 -12.55 -0.92
C ASP A 89 -1.34 -12.34 -1.52
N ASP A 90 -1.57 -11.19 -2.15
CA ASP A 90 -2.82 -10.88 -2.83
C ASP A 90 -2.79 -11.30 -4.32
N VAL A 91 -3.87 -11.06 -5.05
CA VAL A 91 -3.94 -11.15 -6.50
C VAL A 91 -4.76 -9.99 -7.05
N TRP A 92 -4.20 -9.24 -8.00
CA TRP A 92 -4.88 -8.10 -8.60
C TRP A 92 -5.68 -8.51 -9.83
N TYR A 93 -6.88 -7.94 -9.99
CA TYR A 93 -7.62 -8.06 -11.25
C TYR A 93 -6.97 -7.19 -12.34
N PRO A 94 -7.06 -7.58 -13.61
CA PRO A 94 -6.31 -6.94 -14.70
C PRO A 94 -6.57 -5.44 -14.86
N GLU A 95 -7.76 -4.96 -14.52
CA GLU A 95 -8.20 -3.58 -14.75
C GLU A 95 -7.83 -2.62 -13.61
N LYS A 96 -7.21 -3.10 -12.52
CA LYS A 96 -6.99 -2.30 -11.31
C LYS A 96 -6.20 -1.02 -11.56
N LEU A 97 -5.05 -1.11 -12.21
CA LEU A 97 -4.21 0.07 -12.46
C LEU A 97 -4.86 1.03 -13.45
N GLU A 98 -5.51 0.51 -14.50
CA GLU A 98 -6.20 1.33 -15.49
C GLU A 98 -7.34 2.11 -14.88
N THR A 99 -8.19 1.46 -14.09
CA THR A 99 -9.29 2.09 -13.37
C THR A 99 -8.80 3.19 -12.43
N ALA A 100 -7.82 2.88 -11.60
CA ALA A 100 -7.26 3.84 -10.65
C ALA A 100 -6.66 5.08 -11.34
N VAL A 101 -5.87 4.87 -12.41
CA VAL A 101 -5.24 5.96 -13.17
C VAL A 101 -6.28 6.82 -13.85
N ASN A 102 -7.31 6.23 -14.46
CA ASN A 102 -8.38 6.96 -15.12
C ASN A 102 -9.14 7.87 -14.15
N ILE A 103 -9.44 7.39 -12.95
CA ILE A 103 -10.08 8.20 -11.91
C ILE A 103 -9.13 9.30 -11.40
N LEU A 104 -7.90 8.95 -11.03
CA LEU A 104 -6.95 9.92 -10.47
C LEU A 104 -6.64 11.06 -11.43
N LYS A 105 -6.66 10.83 -12.75
CA LYS A 105 -6.51 11.88 -13.77
C LYS A 105 -7.64 12.92 -13.76
N THR A 106 -8.83 12.56 -13.30
CA THR A 106 -9.98 13.49 -13.22
C THR A 106 -9.95 14.39 -11.99
N LEU A 107 -9.14 14.04 -10.98
CA LEU A 107 -9.01 14.82 -9.75
C LEU A 107 -8.01 15.98 -9.92
N PRO A 108 -8.13 17.06 -9.11
CA PRO A 108 -7.16 18.15 -9.13
C PRO A 108 -5.74 17.65 -8.86
N GLN A 109 -4.77 17.98 -9.73
CA GLN A 109 -3.41 17.43 -9.65
C GLN A 109 -2.48 18.21 -8.69
N ASP A 110 -2.91 19.35 -8.21
CA ASP A 110 -2.17 20.25 -7.30
C ASP A 110 -2.35 19.91 -5.81
N GLN A 111 -3.19 18.92 -5.50
CA GLN A 111 -3.44 18.44 -4.13
C GLN A 111 -3.16 16.93 -3.98
N PRO A 112 -2.95 16.44 -2.74
CA PRO A 112 -2.87 15.01 -2.44
C PRO A 112 -4.15 14.27 -2.82
N ASN A 113 -4.05 13.19 -3.60
CA ASN A 113 -5.19 12.37 -3.98
C ASN A 113 -4.89 10.88 -3.80
N MET A 114 -5.85 10.14 -3.29
CA MET A 114 -5.82 8.69 -3.16
C MET A 114 -7.09 8.07 -3.77
N TYR A 115 -6.88 7.05 -4.57
CA TYR A 115 -7.93 6.14 -5.04
C TYR A 115 -7.97 4.91 -4.14
N PHE A 116 -9.16 4.44 -3.80
CA PHE A 116 -9.40 3.22 -3.03
C PHE A 116 -10.54 2.41 -3.65
N HIS A 117 -10.40 1.08 -3.69
CA HIS A 117 -11.39 0.16 -4.26
C HIS A 117 -11.81 -0.93 -3.29
N ASN A 118 -12.95 -1.58 -3.57
CA ASN A 118 -13.38 -2.79 -2.88
C ASN A 118 -12.55 -4.00 -3.32
N PHE A 119 -12.56 -5.06 -2.53
CA PHE A 119 -11.82 -6.28 -2.82
C PHE A 119 -12.57 -7.52 -2.35
N GLU A 120 -12.27 -8.64 -2.98
CA GLU A 120 -12.76 -9.96 -2.60
C GLU A 120 -11.91 -10.52 -1.46
N LEU A 121 -12.56 -11.05 -0.43
CA LEU A 121 -11.90 -11.80 0.64
C LEU A 121 -11.81 -13.27 0.22
N THR A 122 -10.64 -13.87 0.34
CA THR A 122 -10.42 -15.27 -0.04
C THR A 122 -9.71 -16.02 1.08
N ASN A 123 -9.82 -17.36 1.04
CA ASN A 123 -8.95 -18.23 1.82
C ASN A 123 -7.55 -18.37 1.18
N GLU A 124 -6.71 -19.23 1.73
CA GLU A 124 -5.35 -19.48 1.25
C GLU A 124 -5.31 -19.96 -0.23
N GLN A 125 -6.34 -20.70 -0.68
CA GLN A 125 -6.46 -21.25 -2.02
C GLN A 125 -7.15 -20.29 -3.02
N LEU A 126 -7.36 -19.03 -2.66
CA LEU A 126 -8.08 -18.01 -3.43
C LEU A 126 -9.58 -18.33 -3.66
N GLU A 127 -10.16 -19.22 -2.86
CA GLU A 127 -11.60 -19.44 -2.88
C GLU A 127 -12.33 -18.28 -2.18
N PRO A 128 -13.37 -17.71 -2.80
CA PRO A 128 -14.10 -16.58 -2.24
C PRO A 128 -14.73 -16.88 -0.88
N THR A 129 -14.53 -16.01 0.09
CA THR A 129 -15.16 -16.07 1.42
C THR A 129 -16.05 -14.88 1.71
N GLY A 130 -15.99 -13.83 0.88
CA GLY A 130 -16.80 -12.63 0.99
C GLY A 130 -16.27 -11.48 0.15
N ILE A 131 -16.94 -10.35 0.23
CA ILE A 131 -16.51 -9.09 -0.42
C ILE A 131 -16.39 -8.02 0.65
N TYR A 132 -15.23 -7.39 0.72
CA TYR A 132 -15.08 -6.16 1.47
C TYR A 132 -15.69 -5.02 0.66
N GLN A 133 -16.73 -4.40 1.22
CA GLN A 133 -17.35 -3.22 0.66
C GLN A 133 -17.09 -2.04 1.57
N ASN A 134 -16.50 -1.00 1.02
CA ASN A 134 -16.31 0.24 1.75
C ASN A 134 -17.64 0.97 1.93
N LYS A 135 -18.38 0.59 2.97
CA LYS A 135 -19.65 1.24 3.38
C LYS A 135 -19.46 2.30 4.44
N ILE A 136 -18.24 2.78 4.64
CA ILE A 136 -17.95 3.73 5.70
C ILE A 136 -18.59 5.07 5.34
N LYS A 137 -19.68 5.41 6.06
CA LYS A 137 -20.27 6.74 6.02
C LYS A 137 -19.47 7.67 6.95
N GLY A 138 -19.18 8.88 6.48
CA GLY A 138 -18.54 9.89 7.30
C GLY A 138 -17.03 9.73 7.40
N TYR A 139 -16.36 9.55 6.25
CA TYR A 139 -14.92 9.73 6.16
C TYR A 139 -14.55 11.12 6.67
N CYS A 140 -13.71 11.17 7.68
CA CYS A 140 -13.15 12.44 8.15
C CYS A 140 -11.81 12.17 8.84
N PHE A 141 -10.93 13.15 8.82
CA PHE A 141 -9.63 13.11 9.47
C PHE A 141 -9.70 12.66 10.94
N ARG A 142 -10.71 13.14 11.68
CA ARG A 142 -10.89 12.77 13.09
C ARG A 142 -11.05 11.26 13.29
N ARG A 143 -11.71 10.58 12.36
CA ARG A 143 -11.90 9.12 12.44
C ARG A 143 -10.61 8.38 12.07
N SER A 144 -9.90 8.84 11.06
CA SER A 144 -8.61 8.25 10.66
C SER A 144 -7.53 8.33 11.75
N ILE A 145 -7.66 9.24 12.72
CA ILE A 145 -6.75 9.29 13.88
C ILE A 145 -6.86 8.02 14.75
N THR A 146 -8.02 7.39 14.79
CA THR A 146 -8.31 6.26 15.69
C THR A 146 -8.30 4.90 15.01
N GLU A 147 -8.48 4.86 13.69
CA GLU A 147 -8.55 3.63 12.91
C GLU A 147 -8.06 3.86 11.47
N CYS A 148 -7.35 2.89 10.90
CA CYS A 148 -7.03 2.85 9.48
C CYS A 148 -8.27 2.33 8.72
N LEU A 149 -8.78 3.14 7.80
CA LEU A 149 -10.00 2.86 7.05
C LEU A 149 -9.71 2.31 5.65
N HIS A 150 -8.50 2.54 5.14
CA HIS A 150 -8.09 2.18 3.79
C HIS A 150 -6.85 1.28 3.83
N MET A 151 -7.02 0.04 3.44
CA MET A 151 -5.92 -0.94 3.39
C MET A 151 -4.97 -0.58 2.25
N GLY A 152 -3.66 -0.57 2.53
CA GLY A 152 -2.63 -0.11 1.61
C GLY A 152 -2.70 -0.76 0.23
N PHE A 153 -2.82 -2.10 0.17
CA PHE A 153 -2.87 -2.84 -1.08
C PHE A 153 -4.03 -2.46 -2.01
N ALA A 154 -5.10 -1.88 -1.48
CA ALA A 154 -6.27 -1.44 -2.26
C ALA A 154 -6.19 0.04 -2.66
N THR A 155 -5.05 0.70 -2.48
CA THR A 155 -4.87 2.12 -2.75
C THR A 155 -3.93 2.40 -3.92
N VAL A 156 -4.19 3.52 -4.59
CA VAL A 156 -3.26 4.16 -5.54
C VAL A 156 -3.22 5.65 -5.23
N MET A 157 -2.03 6.25 -5.17
CA MET A 157 -1.84 7.65 -4.83
C MET A 157 -1.19 8.44 -5.97
N ASN A 158 -1.45 9.76 -6.01
CA ASN A 158 -0.76 10.67 -6.93
C ASN A 158 0.57 11.17 -6.37
N ARG A 159 1.36 11.87 -7.20
CA ARG A 159 2.66 12.44 -6.83
C ARG A 159 2.57 13.39 -5.62
N LYS A 160 1.53 14.23 -5.55
CA LYS A 160 1.36 15.15 -4.43
C LYS A 160 1.20 14.41 -3.10
N LEU A 161 0.42 13.34 -3.07
CA LEU A 161 0.28 12.54 -1.85
C LEU A 161 1.60 11.87 -1.47
N ARG A 162 2.31 11.27 -2.43
CA ARG A 162 3.64 10.70 -2.19
C ARG A 162 4.59 11.72 -1.56
N ASP A 163 4.68 12.91 -2.14
CA ASP A 163 5.60 13.95 -1.67
C ASP A 163 5.25 14.43 -0.25
N PHE A 164 3.95 14.49 0.09
CA PHE A 164 3.51 14.81 1.45
C PHE A 164 3.80 13.68 2.44
N VAL A 165 3.57 12.42 2.05
CA VAL A 165 3.90 11.24 2.88
C VAL A 165 5.38 11.22 3.23
N LEU A 166 6.26 11.54 2.28
CA LEU A 166 7.71 11.53 2.47
C LEU A 166 8.27 12.74 3.27
N ARG A 167 7.44 13.70 3.66
CA ARG A 167 7.84 14.73 4.63
C ARG A 167 7.96 14.20 6.05
N GLY A 168 7.27 13.10 6.34
CA GLY A 168 7.40 12.41 7.62
C GLY A 168 8.74 11.67 7.76
N ASP A 169 9.17 11.49 9.01
CA ASP A 169 10.36 10.68 9.32
C ASP A 169 10.00 9.18 9.18
N ILE A 170 10.38 8.58 8.05
CA ILE A 170 10.06 7.18 7.73
C ILE A 170 10.57 6.17 8.77
N GLU A 171 11.58 6.55 9.58
CA GLU A 171 12.11 5.73 10.67
C GLU A 171 11.16 5.63 11.87
N LYS A 172 10.25 6.57 12.00
CA LYS A 172 9.31 6.68 13.12
C LYS A 172 7.88 6.31 12.78
N ILE A 173 7.57 6.17 11.47
CA ILE A 173 6.22 5.84 11.00
C ILE A 173 5.98 4.34 11.18
N PRO A 174 5.02 3.92 12.04
CA PRO A 174 4.83 2.51 12.36
C PRO A 174 4.13 1.72 11.24
N THR A 175 3.25 2.37 10.47
CA THR A 175 2.50 1.74 9.38
C THR A 175 2.37 2.71 8.20
N HIS A 176 2.74 2.24 7.03
CA HIS A 176 2.78 3.04 5.80
C HIS A 176 1.39 3.48 5.34
N ASP A 177 0.43 2.57 5.38
CA ASP A 177 -0.95 2.75 4.93
C ASP A 177 -1.72 3.74 5.81
N TRP A 178 -1.64 3.59 7.12
CA TRP A 178 -2.28 4.51 8.02
C TRP A 178 -1.68 5.92 7.98
N TRP A 179 -0.35 6.02 7.89
CA TRP A 179 0.30 7.32 7.69
C TRP A 179 -0.16 8.00 6.39
N THR A 180 -0.19 7.25 5.29
CA THR A 180 -0.68 7.74 4.00
C THR A 180 -2.14 8.21 4.09
N GLU A 181 -3.00 7.44 4.78
CA GLU A 181 -4.39 7.84 5.03
C GLU A 181 -4.48 9.13 5.84
N LEU A 182 -3.73 9.24 6.95
CA LEU A 182 -3.72 10.46 7.76
C LEU A 182 -3.33 11.69 6.94
N VAL A 183 -2.33 11.56 6.09
CA VAL A 183 -1.86 12.65 5.22
C VAL A 183 -2.93 13.04 4.21
N VAL A 184 -3.52 12.08 3.49
CA VAL A 184 -4.53 12.42 2.47
C VAL A 184 -5.81 12.96 3.10
N MET A 185 -6.22 12.46 4.26
CA MET A 185 -7.40 12.94 4.97
C MET A 185 -7.21 14.35 5.57
N ALA A 186 -5.96 14.74 5.85
CA ALA A 186 -5.64 16.08 6.34
C ALA A 186 -5.52 17.11 5.20
N PHE A 187 -4.99 16.75 4.04
CA PHE A 187 -4.52 17.68 3.03
C PHE A 187 -5.11 17.46 1.63
N GLY A 188 -5.93 16.43 1.43
CA GLY A 188 -6.36 16.05 0.09
C GLY A 188 -7.72 15.38 0.02
N THR A 189 -7.86 14.51 -1.00
CA THR A 189 -9.11 13.82 -1.30
C THR A 189 -8.90 12.33 -1.47
N VAL A 190 -9.79 11.53 -0.87
CA VAL A 190 -9.92 10.09 -1.13
C VAL A 190 -11.11 9.86 -2.04
N TYR A 191 -10.87 9.24 -3.18
CA TYR A 191 -11.93 8.71 -4.06
C TYR A 191 -12.12 7.23 -3.76
N THR A 192 -13.32 6.86 -3.36
CA THR A 192 -13.70 5.46 -3.10
C THR A 192 -14.52 4.91 -4.25
N ASP A 193 -14.07 3.77 -4.79
CA ASP A 193 -14.73 3.06 -5.88
C ASP A 193 -15.41 1.78 -5.35
N ASP A 194 -16.60 1.49 -5.86
CA ASP A 194 -17.34 0.28 -5.52
C ASP A 194 -16.87 -0.96 -6.29
N GLN A 195 -15.98 -0.79 -7.27
CA GLN A 195 -15.42 -1.90 -8.04
C GLN A 195 -14.54 -2.81 -7.19
N VAL A 196 -14.64 -4.12 -7.42
CA VAL A 196 -13.79 -5.14 -6.78
C VAL A 196 -12.62 -5.42 -7.69
N LEU A 197 -11.41 -4.95 -7.30
CA LEU A 197 -10.24 -4.95 -8.18
C LEU A 197 -9.04 -5.74 -7.63
N ALA A 198 -9.22 -6.47 -6.53
CA ALA A 198 -8.23 -7.41 -6.00
C ALA A 198 -8.90 -8.55 -5.23
N LYS A 199 -8.20 -9.66 -5.14
CA LYS A 199 -8.44 -10.73 -4.18
C LYS A 199 -7.48 -10.56 -3.01
N HIS A 200 -8.02 -10.44 -1.80
CA HIS A 200 -7.26 -10.36 -0.57
C HIS A 200 -7.25 -11.70 0.14
N ARG A 201 -6.08 -12.31 0.21
CA ARG A 201 -5.87 -13.61 0.83
C ARG A 201 -5.84 -13.46 2.36
N ARG A 202 -6.74 -14.18 3.04
CA ARG A 202 -6.76 -14.26 4.48
C ARG A 202 -5.97 -15.47 4.96
N LEU A 203 -4.84 -15.20 5.61
CA LEU A 203 -3.99 -16.22 6.22
C LEU A 203 -4.13 -16.18 7.73
N ASP A 204 -3.99 -17.31 8.40
CA ASP A 204 -3.98 -17.38 9.88
C ASP A 204 -2.83 -16.56 10.49
N SER A 205 -1.76 -16.34 9.72
CA SER A 205 -0.60 -15.53 10.07
C SER A 205 -0.75 -14.04 9.75
N SER A 206 -1.87 -13.61 9.15
CA SER A 206 -2.07 -12.21 8.74
C SER A 206 -2.01 -11.26 9.93
N VAL A 207 -1.21 -10.18 9.80
CA VAL A 207 -0.97 -9.15 10.84
C VAL A 207 -2.23 -8.33 11.15
N SER A 208 -3.28 -8.43 10.33
CA SER A 208 -4.51 -7.62 10.37
C SER A 208 -5.45 -7.87 11.57
N GLY A 209 -5.00 -8.62 12.60
CA GLY A 209 -5.72 -8.84 13.87
C GLY A 209 -5.07 -8.13 15.04
N MET A 210 -4.98 -6.81 15.07
CA MET A 210 -4.39 -6.11 16.24
C MET A 210 -5.20 -6.35 17.51
N ASN A 211 -4.61 -7.07 18.49
CA ASN A 211 -5.18 -7.19 19.82
C ASN A 211 -5.12 -5.84 20.58
N MET A 212 -5.94 -5.70 21.62
CA MET A 212 -6.10 -4.44 22.37
C MET A 212 -4.79 -3.88 22.99
N LYS A 213 -3.78 -4.73 23.28
CA LYS A 213 -2.46 -4.31 23.80
C LYS A 213 -1.64 -3.59 22.70
N ASN A 214 -1.71 -4.07 21.48
CA ASN A 214 -1.05 -3.45 20.34
C ASN A 214 -1.73 -2.13 19.93
N ARG A 215 -3.06 -2.01 20.09
CA ARG A 215 -3.79 -0.74 19.92
C ARG A 215 -3.31 0.36 20.87
N LEU A 216 -3.09 0.03 22.16
CA LEU A 216 -2.59 1.01 23.13
C LEU A 216 -1.15 1.44 22.89
N LYS A 217 -0.30 0.52 22.46
CA LYS A 217 1.10 0.82 22.07
C LYS A 217 1.14 1.70 20.83
N TRP A 218 0.26 1.44 19.89
CA TRP A 218 0.07 2.22 18.69
C TRP A 218 -0.49 3.62 18.97
N LEU A 219 -1.51 3.77 19.82
CA LEU A 219 -2.04 5.08 20.24
C LEU A 219 -0.94 5.98 20.80
N LYS A 220 -0.02 5.44 21.61
CA LYS A 220 1.12 6.21 22.13
C LYS A 220 2.06 6.67 21.02
N ALA A 221 2.36 5.84 20.03
CA ALA A 221 3.18 6.21 18.88
C ALA A 221 2.48 7.27 18.01
N THR A 222 1.17 7.15 17.79
CA THR A 222 0.37 8.09 16.99
C THR A 222 0.27 9.47 17.64
N PHE A 223 0.23 9.56 18.97
CA PHE A 223 0.25 10.85 19.67
C PHE A 223 1.59 11.59 19.48
N GLN A 224 2.69 10.88 19.31
CA GLN A 224 4.00 11.46 19.00
C GLN A 224 4.04 11.95 17.53
N THR A 225 3.43 11.20 16.62
CA THR A 225 3.26 11.56 15.19
C THR A 225 2.33 12.75 14.97
N ARG A 226 1.40 13.01 15.90
CA ARG A 226 0.47 14.18 15.85
C ARG A 226 1.21 15.51 15.90
N SER A 227 2.29 15.61 16.65
CA SER A 227 3.13 16.81 16.67
C SER A 227 3.80 17.04 15.31
N ASP A 228 4.15 15.98 14.60
CA ASP A 228 4.79 16.04 13.29
C ASP A 228 3.80 16.48 12.19
N ILE A 229 2.53 15.99 12.25
CA ILE A 229 1.47 16.45 11.33
C ILE A 229 1.13 17.93 11.50
N LEU A 230 1.07 18.42 12.75
CA LEU A 230 0.81 19.84 13.02
C LEU A 230 1.96 20.72 12.56
N ALA A 231 3.20 20.24 12.60
CA ALA A 231 4.36 20.95 12.08
C ALA A 231 4.33 21.10 10.53
N LEU A 232 3.75 20.12 9.81
CA LEU A 232 3.61 20.16 8.33
C LEU A 232 2.60 21.22 7.85
N GLY A 233 1.68 21.66 8.71
CA GLY A 233 0.64 22.66 8.37
C GLY A 233 1.10 24.12 8.52
N HIS A 234 2.35 24.37 8.94
CA HIS A 234 2.89 25.71 9.18
C HIS A 234 3.94 26.14 8.13
N GLU A 235 4.17 25.34 7.09
CA GLU A 235 4.96 25.66 5.90
C GLU A 235 4.06 25.76 4.64
#